data_3c9e4c7fec1bb33b9aef09ce58bfe0f8
#
_entry.id   3c9e4c7fec1bb33b9aef09ce58bfe0f8
#
_cell.length_a   1.000
_cell.length_b   1.000
_cell.length_c   1.000
_cell.angle_alpha   90.00
_cell.angle_beta   90.00
_cell.angle_gamma   90.00
#
_symmetry.space_group_name_H-M   'P 1'
#
loop_
_entity.id
_entity.type
_entity.pdbx_description
1 polymer ?
#
loop_
_entity_poly.entity_id
_entity_poly.type
_entity_poly.pdbx_seq_one_letter_code
_entity_poly.pdbx_strand_id
1 'polypeptide(L)'
;LEKPETGTITIDGETQNLAHIHGKDLTELRKKTSMVFQNFNLFSKKTALQNVMEGLIVVKKMKKEEAERIAREQLKNVGLLDHANHYPRHMSGGQQQRVAIARALAMEPKLLLLDEPTSALDPELVGEVLDTIKKAANEGYTMLLVSHEMNFVKNVATRVIFLENGKIIEDGPPKEVFNHPKSDRVREFFAKINRMVEPEYSI
;
A
#
# COMPACT_ATOMS: atom_id res chain seq x y z
N LEU A 1 -8.43 1.54 14.11
CA LEU A 1 -7.19 2.32 14.15
C LEU A 1 -7.11 3.03 15.50
N GLU A 2 -5.99 2.92 16.14
CA GLU A 2 -5.72 3.61 17.40
C GLU A 2 -5.70 5.12 17.18
N LYS A 3 -6.14 5.85 18.20
CA LYS A 3 -6.12 7.30 18.17
C LYS A 3 -4.81 7.77 18.81
N PRO A 4 -3.99 8.58 18.12
CA PRO A 4 -2.76 9.09 18.73
C PRO A 4 -3.07 10.06 19.88
N GLU A 5 -2.25 10.02 20.91
CA GLU A 5 -2.37 10.91 22.07
C GLU A 5 -1.97 12.35 21.71
N THR A 6 -0.95 12.50 20.85
CA THR A 6 -0.43 13.79 20.39
C THR A 6 0.05 13.68 18.95
N GLY A 7 0.30 14.83 18.33
CA GLY A 7 0.92 14.91 17.01
C GLY A 7 0.08 15.63 15.97
N THR A 8 0.72 15.96 14.89
CA THR A 8 0.10 16.60 13.73
C THR A 8 0.39 15.79 12.47
N ILE A 9 -0.55 15.83 11.51
CA ILE A 9 -0.36 15.29 10.18
C ILE A 9 -0.61 16.41 9.16
N THR A 10 0.25 16.48 8.13
CA THR A 10 0.06 17.38 7.01
C THR A 10 -0.09 16.55 5.73
N ILE A 11 -1.22 16.69 5.05
CA ILE A 11 -1.48 16.06 3.75
C ILE A 11 -1.99 17.13 2.79
N ASP A 12 -1.33 17.24 1.63
CA ASP A 12 -1.70 18.21 0.59
C ASP A 12 -1.73 19.66 1.13
N GLY A 13 -0.73 20.03 1.97
CA GLY A 13 -0.60 21.34 2.57
C GLY A 13 -1.53 21.65 3.74
N GLU A 14 -2.49 20.78 4.05
CA GLU A 14 -3.40 20.95 5.19
C GLU A 14 -2.89 20.19 6.41
N THR A 15 -2.70 20.91 7.52
CA THR A 15 -2.23 20.36 8.79
C THR A 15 -3.38 20.17 9.75
N GLN A 16 -3.47 18.96 10.36
CA GLN A 16 -4.47 18.59 11.36
C GLN A 16 -3.79 18.10 12.64
N ASN A 17 -4.34 18.49 13.79
CA ASN A 17 -3.92 17.97 15.08
C ASN A 17 -4.66 16.65 15.36
N LEU A 18 -3.91 15.54 15.37
CA LEU A 18 -4.49 14.21 15.49
C LEU A 18 -5.12 13.90 16.85
N ALA A 19 -4.64 14.54 17.93
CA ALA A 19 -5.19 14.35 19.26
C ALA A 19 -6.66 14.86 19.37
N HIS A 20 -6.97 15.89 18.58
CA HIS A 20 -8.27 16.59 18.65
C HIS A 20 -9.14 16.41 17.39
N ILE A 21 -8.62 15.78 16.35
CA ILE A 21 -9.38 15.58 15.11
C ILE A 21 -10.56 14.64 15.34
N HIS A 22 -11.76 15.05 14.92
CA HIS A 22 -12.98 14.24 15.01
C HIS A 22 -14.04 14.70 13.99
N GLY A 23 -15.13 13.95 13.89
CA GLY A 23 -16.28 14.33 13.08
C GLY A 23 -15.93 14.59 11.61
N LYS A 24 -16.29 15.77 11.13
CA LYS A 24 -16.14 16.17 9.73
C LYS A 24 -14.67 16.25 9.30
N ASP A 25 -13.81 16.82 10.12
CA ASP A 25 -12.37 16.99 9.78
C ASP A 25 -11.66 15.64 9.63
N LEU A 26 -11.97 14.69 10.52
CA LEU A 26 -11.46 13.31 10.36
C LEU A 26 -11.98 12.64 9.08
N THR A 27 -13.22 12.90 8.70
CA THR A 27 -13.79 12.37 7.48
C THR A 27 -13.11 12.96 6.24
N GLU A 28 -12.86 14.27 6.21
CA GLU A 28 -12.15 14.91 5.11
C GLU A 28 -10.69 14.44 5.02
N LEU A 29 -9.99 14.28 6.16
CA LEU A 29 -8.65 13.68 6.16
C LEU A 29 -8.64 12.26 5.57
N ARG A 30 -9.62 11.43 5.94
CA ARG A 30 -9.77 10.06 5.42
C ARG A 30 -10.05 10.01 3.92
N LYS A 31 -10.77 11.00 3.38
CA LYS A 31 -11.03 11.09 1.93
C LYS A 31 -9.76 11.36 1.12
N LYS A 32 -8.74 12.00 1.72
CA LYS A 32 -7.45 12.25 1.09
C LYS A 32 -6.53 11.04 1.09
N THR A 33 -6.88 10.00 1.85
CA THR A 33 -6.06 8.80 2.00
C THR A 33 -6.80 7.56 1.53
N SER A 34 -6.07 6.58 1.01
CA SER A 34 -6.57 5.23 0.80
C SER A 34 -5.61 4.24 1.42
N MET A 35 -6.12 3.10 1.90
CA MET A 35 -5.31 2.08 2.55
C MET A 35 -5.52 0.72 1.89
N VAL A 36 -4.42 0.04 1.62
CA VAL A 36 -4.35 -1.35 1.19
C VAL A 36 -3.81 -2.16 2.35
N PHE A 37 -4.55 -3.17 2.76
CA PHE A 37 -4.25 -4.02 3.92
C PHE A 37 -3.61 -5.33 3.49
N GLN A 38 -2.93 -5.99 4.40
CA GLN A 38 -2.37 -7.33 4.25
C GLN A 38 -3.44 -8.37 3.81
N ASN A 39 -4.63 -8.33 4.40
CA ASN A 39 -5.71 -9.29 4.18
C ASN A 39 -6.73 -8.85 3.10
N PHE A 40 -6.32 -8.11 2.07
CA PHE A 40 -7.12 -7.64 0.94
C PHE A 40 -8.37 -6.83 1.31
N ASN A 41 -9.15 -7.27 2.31
CA ASN A 41 -10.37 -6.64 2.82
C ASN A 41 -11.39 -6.29 1.72
N LEU A 42 -11.58 -7.22 0.78
CA LEU A 42 -12.60 -7.10 -0.25
C LEU A 42 -13.98 -7.44 0.30
N PHE A 43 -15.00 -6.78 -0.22
CA PHE A 43 -16.39 -7.14 0.04
C PHE A 43 -16.70 -8.47 -0.63
N SER A 44 -16.83 -9.53 0.13
CA SER A 44 -16.99 -10.92 -0.35
C SER A 44 -18.24 -11.16 -1.21
N LYS A 45 -19.30 -10.36 -0.98
CA LYS A 45 -20.56 -10.40 -1.72
C LYS A 45 -20.61 -9.46 -2.94
N LYS A 46 -19.50 -8.83 -3.30
CA LYS A 46 -19.36 -7.93 -4.44
C LYS A 46 -18.33 -8.49 -5.41
N THR A 47 -18.56 -8.26 -6.72
CA THR A 47 -17.57 -8.60 -7.75
C THR A 47 -16.35 -7.69 -7.65
N ALA A 48 -15.27 -8.00 -8.39
CA ALA A 48 -14.09 -7.14 -8.48
C ALA A 48 -14.47 -5.71 -8.91
N LEU A 49 -15.29 -5.59 -9.96
CA LEU A 49 -15.79 -4.30 -10.43
C LEU A 49 -16.56 -3.55 -9.34
N GLN A 50 -17.49 -4.21 -8.68
CA GLN A 50 -18.30 -3.62 -7.61
C GLN A 50 -17.46 -3.22 -6.39
N ASN A 51 -16.39 -3.98 -6.07
CA ASN A 51 -15.44 -3.61 -5.02
C ASN A 51 -14.75 -2.29 -5.33
N VAL A 52 -14.31 -2.08 -6.58
CA VAL A 52 -13.65 -0.83 -6.98
C VAL A 52 -14.65 0.33 -7.05
N MET A 53 -15.87 0.10 -7.52
CA MET A 53 -16.93 1.11 -7.61
C MET A 53 -17.41 1.63 -6.25
N GLU A 54 -17.30 0.83 -5.19
CA GLU A 54 -17.94 1.13 -3.90
C GLU A 54 -17.58 2.50 -3.33
N GLY A 55 -16.30 2.80 -3.25
CA GLY A 55 -15.83 4.10 -2.73
C GLY A 55 -16.29 5.28 -3.60
N LEU A 56 -16.32 5.10 -4.91
CA LEU A 56 -16.78 6.12 -5.86
C LEU A 56 -18.24 6.45 -5.66
N ILE A 57 -19.10 5.43 -5.49
CA ILE A 57 -20.54 5.62 -5.31
C ILE A 57 -20.85 6.11 -3.90
N VAL A 58 -20.31 5.45 -2.88
CA VAL A 58 -20.72 5.70 -1.48
C VAL A 58 -20.06 6.95 -0.90
N VAL A 59 -18.77 7.16 -1.19
CA VAL A 59 -17.99 8.26 -0.60
C VAL A 59 -17.99 9.50 -1.52
N LYS A 60 -17.64 9.31 -2.81
CA LYS A 60 -17.58 10.41 -3.78
C LYS A 60 -18.98 10.80 -4.34
N LYS A 61 -20.03 10.00 -4.05
CA LYS A 61 -21.41 10.21 -4.53
C LYS A 61 -21.51 10.29 -6.07
N MET A 62 -20.63 9.57 -6.74
CA MET A 62 -20.53 9.56 -8.20
C MET A 62 -21.69 8.77 -8.82
N LYS A 63 -22.11 9.14 -10.03
CA LYS A 63 -23.10 8.37 -10.79
C LYS A 63 -22.54 6.99 -11.15
N LYS A 64 -23.43 5.99 -11.20
CA LYS A 64 -23.04 4.59 -11.40
C LYS A 64 -22.25 4.37 -12.68
N GLU A 65 -22.69 4.99 -13.77
CA GLU A 65 -22.08 4.85 -15.09
C GLU A 65 -20.64 5.39 -15.12
N GLU A 66 -20.42 6.51 -14.45
CA GLU A 66 -19.08 7.11 -14.32
C GLU A 66 -18.19 6.29 -13.39
N ALA A 67 -18.72 5.85 -12.24
CA ALA A 67 -18.01 4.97 -11.32
C ALA A 67 -17.62 3.65 -12.00
N GLU A 68 -18.47 3.08 -12.83
CA GLU A 68 -18.17 1.87 -13.59
C GLU A 68 -17.05 2.10 -14.62
N ARG A 69 -17.06 3.22 -15.34
CA ARG A 69 -16.00 3.56 -16.30
C ARG A 69 -14.65 3.64 -15.61
N ILE A 70 -14.56 4.38 -14.50
CA ILE A 70 -13.32 4.51 -13.72
C ILE A 70 -12.88 3.16 -13.16
N ALA A 71 -13.80 2.38 -12.62
CA ALA A 71 -13.48 1.08 -12.04
C ALA A 71 -12.95 0.09 -13.08
N ARG A 72 -13.52 0.07 -14.29
CA ARG A 72 -13.01 -0.75 -15.40
C ARG A 72 -11.62 -0.33 -15.84
N GLU A 73 -11.34 0.97 -15.90
CA GLU A 73 -10.02 1.51 -16.20
C GLU A 73 -9.00 1.09 -15.15
N GLN A 74 -9.34 1.19 -13.86
CA GLN A 74 -8.44 0.74 -12.79
C GLN A 74 -8.21 -0.77 -12.80
N LEU A 75 -9.23 -1.57 -13.06
CA LEU A 75 -9.06 -3.01 -13.24
C LEU A 75 -8.19 -3.35 -14.45
N LYS A 76 -8.29 -2.61 -15.55
CA LYS A 76 -7.40 -2.75 -16.70
C LYS A 76 -5.95 -2.41 -16.31
N ASN A 77 -5.73 -1.35 -15.54
CA ASN A 77 -4.40 -0.92 -15.09
C ASN A 77 -3.68 -1.96 -14.24
N VAL A 78 -4.43 -2.76 -13.49
CA VAL A 78 -3.89 -3.87 -12.68
C VAL A 78 -3.99 -5.24 -13.37
N GLY A 79 -4.36 -5.28 -14.67
CA GLY A 79 -4.42 -6.51 -15.48
C GLY A 79 -5.59 -7.44 -15.13
N LEU A 80 -6.70 -6.90 -14.61
CA LEU A 80 -7.83 -7.71 -14.12
C LEU A 80 -9.19 -7.35 -14.76
N LEU A 81 -9.19 -6.71 -15.94
CA LEU A 81 -10.42 -6.33 -16.60
C LEU A 81 -11.30 -7.55 -16.94
N ASP A 82 -10.70 -8.66 -17.37
CA ASP A 82 -11.42 -9.89 -17.71
C ASP A 82 -12.01 -10.59 -16.47
N HIS A 83 -11.52 -10.23 -15.27
CA HIS A 83 -12.00 -10.72 -13.98
C HIS A 83 -13.00 -9.76 -13.31
N ALA A 84 -13.47 -8.71 -14.00
CA ALA A 84 -14.33 -7.68 -13.44
C ALA A 84 -15.60 -8.23 -12.76
N ASN A 85 -16.16 -9.31 -13.29
CA ASN A 85 -17.37 -9.95 -12.80
C ASN A 85 -17.12 -11.11 -11.81
N HIS A 86 -15.86 -11.43 -11.49
CA HIS A 86 -15.52 -12.47 -10.52
C HIS A 86 -15.72 -11.97 -9.09
N TYR A 87 -16.19 -12.86 -8.23
CA TYR A 87 -16.24 -12.64 -6.79
C TYR A 87 -14.89 -12.99 -6.15
N PRO A 88 -14.50 -12.40 -5.02
CA PRO A 88 -13.22 -12.67 -4.34
C PRO A 88 -12.92 -14.15 -4.15
N ARG A 89 -13.92 -14.96 -3.80
CA ARG A 89 -13.77 -16.42 -3.62
C ARG A 89 -13.31 -17.18 -4.87
N HIS A 90 -13.44 -16.59 -6.06
CA HIS A 90 -13.03 -17.17 -7.33
C HIS A 90 -11.75 -16.55 -7.89
N MET A 91 -11.00 -15.83 -7.03
CA MET A 91 -9.79 -15.12 -7.40
C MET A 91 -8.62 -15.60 -6.53
N SER A 92 -7.41 -15.66 -7.10
CA SER A 92 -6.18 -15.92 -6.34
C SER A 92 -5.91 -14.79 -5.34
N GLY A 93 -5.05 -15.03 -4.34
CA GLY A 93 -4.63 -14.00 -3.38
C GLY A 93 -4.03 -12.77 -4.07
N GLY A 94 -3.12 -12.97 -5.05
CA GLY A 94 -2.53 -11.90 -5.83
C GLY A 94 -3.56 -11.11 -6.66
N GLN A 95 -4.56 -11.79 -7.23
CA GLN A 95 -5.67 -11.13 -7.92
C GLN A 95 -6.51 -10.28 -6.95
N GLN A 96 -6.85 -10.82 -5.78
CA GLN A 96 -7.60 -10.10 -4.76
C GLN A 96 -6.85 -8.85 -4.28
N GLN A 97 -5.53 -8.95 -4.06
CA GLN A 97 -4.71 -7.84 -3.65
C GLN A 97 -4.63 -6.76 -4.74
N ARG A 98 -4.48 -7.15 -6.00
CA ARG A 98 -4.52 -6.19 -7.11
C ARG A 98 -5.88 -5.49 -7.25
N VAL A 99 -7.01 -6.17 -6.97
CA VAL A 99 -8.32 -5.51 -6.87
C VAL A 99 -8.36 -4.52 -5.71
N ALA A 100 -7.77 -4.86 -4.55
CA ALA A 100 -7.69 -3.95 -3.41
C ALA A 100 -6.87 -2.69 -3.73
N ILE A 101 -5.76 -2.85 -4.47
CA ILE A 101 -4.95 -1.72 -4.98
C ILE A 101 -5.78 -0.89 -5.97
N ALA A 102 -6.44 -1.51 -6.95
CA ALA A 102 -7.30 -0.81 -7.92
C ALA A 102 -8.42 -0.01 -7.22
N ARG A 103 -9.05 -0.59 -6.19
CA ARG A 103 -10.04 0.09 -5.34
C ARG A 103 -9.47 1.32 -4.65
N ALA A 104 -8.26 1.22 -4.13
CA ALA A 104 -7.60 2.33 -3.46
C ALA A 104 -7.21 3.44 -4.45
N LEU A 105 -6.65 3.09 -5.60
CA LEU A 105 -6.25 4.03 -6.66
C LEU A 105 -7.44 4.73 -7.32
N ALA A 106 -8.60 4.05 -7.48
CA ALA A 106 -9.82 4.64 -7.99
C ALA A 106 -10.29 5.87 -7.19
N MET A 107 -9.94 5.92 -5.93
CA MET A 107 -10.24 7.07 -5.06
C MET A 107 -9.34 8.28 -5.33
N GLU A 108 -8.29 8.16 -6.15
CA GLU A 108 -7.32 9.23 -6.43
C GLU A 108 -6.75 9.85 -5.14
N PRO A 109 -6.20 9.03 -4.25
CA PRO A 109 -5.76 9.51 -2.94
C PRO A 109 -4.54 10.44 -3.05
N LYS A 110 -4.44 11.41 -2.15
CA LYS A 110 -3.22 12.22 -1.98
C LYS A 110 -2.11 11.45 -1.28
N LEU A 111 -2.48 10.44 -0.50
CA LEU A 111 -1.56 9.51 0.16
C LEU A 111 -2.13 8.10 0.13
N LEU A 112 -1.41 7.17 -0.50
CA LEU A 112 -1.71 5.75 -0.49
C LEU A 112 -0.91 5.06 0.61
N LEU A 113 -1.61 4.42 1.53
CA LEU A 113 -1.02 3.63 2.62
C LEU A 113 -1.03 2.15 2.22
N LEU A 114 0.11 1.49 2.29
CA LEU A 114 0.28 0.08 1.95
C LEU A 114 0.88 -0.63 3.15
N ASP A 115 0.08 -1.47 3.81
CA ASP A 115 0.48 -2.18 5.03
C ASP A 115 0.73 -3.65 4.70
N GLU A 116 1.99 -4.01 4.54
CA GLU A 116 2.47 -5.35 4.17
C GLU A 116 1.64 -6.02 3.04
N PRO A 117 1.54 -5.39 1.87
CA PRO A 117 0.60 -5.81 0.82
C PRO A 117 0.89 -7.19 0.21
N THR A 118 2.01 -7.82 0.53
CA THR A 118 2.42 -9.12 -0.02
C THR A 118 2.52 -10.23 1.02
N SER A 119 2.44 -9.92 2.33
CA SER A 119 2.72 -10.91 3.39
C SER A 119 1.70 -12.04 3.52
N ALA A 120 0.49 -11.88 2.96
CA ALA A 120 -0.53 -12.93 2.92
C ALA A 120 -0.55 -13.72 1.60
N LEU A 121 0.48 -13.57 0.75
CA LEU A 121 0.55 -14.18 -0.56
C LEU A 121 1.56 -15.31 -0.62
N ASP A 122 1.27 -16.29 -1.49
CA ASP A 122 2.26 -17.27 -1.90
C ASP A 122 3.40 -16.57 -2.66
N PRO A 123 4.66 -17.02 -2.50
CA PRO A 123 5.83 -16.36 -3.10
C PRO A 123 5.74 -16.13 -4.61
N GLU A 124 5.10 -17.05 -5.35
CA GLU A 124 4.90 -16.96 -6.79
C GLU A 124 3.97 -15.81 -7.22
N LEU A 125 3.09 -15.33 -6.31
CA LEU A 125 2.13 -14.26 -6.57
C LEU A 125 2.63 -12.87 -6.16
N VAL A 126 3.73 -12.80 -5.41
CA VAL A 126 4.29 -11.55 -4.88
C VAL A 126 4.70 -10.60 -6.00
N GLY A 127 5.37 -11.12 -7.03
CA GLY A 127 5.91 -10.32 -8.13
C GLY A 127 4.87 -9.45 -8.82
N GLU A 128 3.70 -10.01 -9.16
CA GLU A 128 2.62 -9.29 -9.85
C GLU A 128 2.04 -8.13 -9.03
N VAL A 129 1.99 -8.30 -7.70
CA VAL A 129 1.52 -7.26 -6.78
C VAL A 129 2.56 -6.15 -6.65
N LEU A 130 3.84 -6.50 -6.50
CA LEU A 130 4.93 -5.54 -6.45
C LEU A 130 5.05 -4.72 -7.74
N ASP A 131 4.88 -5.34 -8.90
CA ASP A 131 4.87 -4.66 -10.19
C ASP A 131 3.71 -3.65 -10.29
N THR A 132 2.54 -4.01 -9.75
CA THR A 132 1.39 -3.10 -9.67
C THR A 132 1.70 -1.88 -8.79
N ILE A 133 2.33 -2.08 -7.63
CA ILE A 133 2.74 -0.99 -6.73
C ILE A 133 3.82 -0.12 -7.39
N LYS A 134 4.80 -0.73 -8.06
CA LYS A 134 5.85 -0.02 -8.79
C LYS A 134 5.28 0.87 -9.90
N LYS A 135 4.27 0.37 -10.62
CA LYS A 135 3.56 1.14 -11.63
C LYS A 135 2.91 2.38 -11.03
N ALA A 136 2.17 2.24 -9.91
CA ALA A 136 1.58 3.36 -9.20
C ALA A 136 2.64 4.38 -8.73
N ALA A 137 3.81 3.91 -8.24
CA ALA A 137 4.93 4.80 -7.88
C ALA A 137 5.42 5.63 -9.10
N ASN A 138 5.56 5.00 -10.25
CA ASN A 138 5.99 5.65 -11.49
C ASN A 138 4.94 6.64 -12.03
N GLU A 139 3.66 6.42 -11.73
CA GLU A 139 2.56 7.35 -12.05
C GLU A 139 2.52 8.57 -11.11
N GLY A 140 3.41 8.64 -10.11
CA GLY A 140 3.58 9.80 -9.22
C GLY A 140 2.72 9.78 -7.96
N TYR A 141 2.11 8.65 -7.60
CA TYR A 141 1.39 8.55 -6.33
C TYR A 141 2.33 8.68 -5.14
N THR A 142 1.98 9.55 -4.18
CA THR A 142 2.65 9.57 -2.87
C THR A 142 2.23 8.37 -2.07
N MET A 143 3.20 7.57 -1.63
CA MET A 143 2.91 6.31 -0.93
C MET A 143 3.72 6.19 0.36
N LEU A 144 3.10 5.60 1.39
CA LEU A 144 3.76 5.09 2.57
C LEU A 144 3.59 3.57 2.59
N LEU A 145 4.70 2.86 2.42
CA LEU A 145 4.75 1.40 2.33
C LEU A 145 5.43 0.80 3.56
N VAL A 146 4.77 -0.10 4.24
CA VAL A 146 5.38 -1.05 5.19
C VAL A 146 5.58 -2.36 4.44
N SER A 147 6.81 -2.87 4.40
CA SER A 147 7.14 -4.08 3.65
C SER A 147 8.39 -4.76 4.20
N HIS A 148 8.45 -6.07 4.06
CA HIS A 148 9.64 -6.89 4.27
C HIS A 148 10.35 -7.25 2.94
N GLU A 149 9.84 -6.78 1.81
CA GLU A 149 10.43 -6.99 0.47
C GLU A 149 11.59 -6.01 0.23
N MET A 150 12.74 -6.27 0.88
CA MET A 150 13.86 -5.32 0.91
C MET A 150 14.39 -4.93 -0.47
N ASN A 151 14.46 -5.89 -1.40
CA ASN A 151 14.90 -5.62 -2.77
C ASN A 151 13.93 -4.68 -3.51
N PHE A 152 12.64 -4.84 -3.27
CA PHE A 152 11.63 -3.96 -3.83
C PHE A 152 11.76 -2.53 -3.24
N VAL A 153 11.82 -2.41 -1.91
CA VAL A 153 11.97 -1.12 -1.22
C VAL A 153 13.23 -0.39 -1.71
N LYS A 154 14.36 -1.09 -1.82
CA LYS A 154 15.64 -0.52 -2.30
C LYS A 154 15.53 0.11 -3.69
N ASN A 155 14.70 -0.46 -4.57
CA ASN A 155 14.59 -0.05 -5.98
C ASN A 155 13.45 0.95 -6.26
N VAL A 156 12.45 1.05 -5.37
CA VAL A 156 11.24 1.85 -5.62
C VAL A 156 11.11 3.02 -4.66
N ALA A 157 11.56 2.86 -3.42
CA ALA A 157 11.44 3.94 -2.43
C ALA A 157 12.36 5.13 -2.75
N THR A 158 11.89 6.32 -2.44
CA THR A 158 12.68 7.56 -2.47
C THR A 158 13.26 7.89 -1.10
N ARG A 159 12.65 7.36 -0.03
CA ARG A 159 13.06 7.52 1.37
C ARG A 159 12.75 6.24 2.14
N VAL A 160 13.63 5.84 3.02
CA VAL A 160 13.48 4.67 3.89
C VAL A 160 13.57 5.11 5.34
N ILE A 161 12.64 4.63 6.16
CA ILE A 161 12.62 4.86 7.60
C ILE A 161 12.69 3.50 8.28
N PHE A 162 13.72 3.28 9.09
CA PHE A 162 13.84 2.08 9.92
C PHE A 162 13.28 2.36 11.33
N LEU A 163 12.23 1.62 11.68
CA LEU A 163 11.52 1.74 12.96
C LEU A 163 11.80 0.55 13.84
N GLU A 164 12.13 0.79 15.10
CA GLU A 164 12.26 -0.26 16.13
C GLU A 164 11.78 0.26 17.48
N ASN A 165 10.97 -0.53 18.17
CA ASN A 165 10.40 -0.18 19.49
C ASN A 165 9.73 1.22 19.53
N GLY A 166 9.01 1.57 18.46
CA GLY A 166 8.32 2.86 18.34
C GLY A 166 9.23 4.07 18.10
N LYS A 167 10.53 3.85 17.82
CA LYS A 167 11.49 4.93 17.54
C LYS A 167 12.05 4.82 16.13
N ILE A 168 12.28 5.96 15.50
CA ILE A 168 13.04 6.04 14.26
C ILE A 168 14.52 5.84 14.61
N ILE A 169 15.10 4.77 14.11
CA ILE A 169 16.52 4.42 14.31
C ILE A 169 17.36 4.99 13.17
N GLU A 170 16.83 4.93 11.94
CA GLU A 170 17.50 5.49 10.78
C GLU A 170 16.46 6.01 9.78
N ASP A 171 16.82 7.06 9.05
CA ASP A 171 16.00 7.74 8.06
C ASP A 171 16.88 8.34 6.98
N GLY A 172 16.64 8.00 5.72
CA GLY A 172 17.44 8.50 4.61
C GLY A 172 17.08 7.91 3.25
N PRO A 173 17.84 8.29 2.21
CA PRO A 173 17.70 7.68 0.90
C PRO A 173 18.04 6.18 0.92
N PRO A 174 17.39 5.35 0.07
CA PRO A 174 17.65 3.91 0.04
C PRO A 174 19.14 3.56 -0.09
N LYS A 175 19.89 4.25 -0.93
CA LYS A 175 21.33 4.00 -1.12
C LYS A 175 22.13 4.14 0.17
N GLU A 176 21.79 5.10 1.02
CA GLU A 176 22.47 5.30 2.30
C GLU A 176 22.05 4.22 3.30
N VAL A 177 20.74 4.07 3.52
CA VAL A 177 20.20 3.15 4.54
C VAL A 177 20.57 1.69 4.26
N PHE A 178 20.55 1.26 2.98
CA PHE A 178 20.86 -0.14 2.64
C PHE A 178 22.34 -0.43 2.48
N ASN A 179 23.15 0.51 1.95
CA ASN A 179 24.54 0.23 1.62
C ASN A 179 25.51 0.77 2.68
N HIS A 180 25.14 1.85 3.37
CA HIS A 180 25.99 2.56 4.34
C HIS A 180 25.20 2.95 5.60
N PRO A 181 24.53 1.98 6.27
CA PRO A 181 23.74 2.30 7.45
C PRO A 181 24.59 2.91 8.54
N LYS A 182 24.12 4.00 9.13
CA LYS A 182 24.81 4.72 10.21
C LYS A 182 24.68 3.98 11.54
N SER A 183 23.52 3.33 11.75
CA SER A 183 23.22 2.57 12.95
C SER A 183 23.81 1.15 12.88
N ASP A 184 24.51 0.71 13.94
CA ASP A 184 24.96 -0.68 14.11
C ASP A 184 23.77 -1.64 14.06
N ARG A 185 22.66 -1.25 14.66
CA ARG A 185 21.43 -2.04 14.68
C ARG A 185 20.86 -2.31 13.29
N VAL A 186 20.88 -1.31 12.41
CA VAL A 186 20.43 -1.44 11.01
C VAL A 186 21.41 -2.32 10.22
N ARG A 187 22.71 -2.18 10.44
CA ARG A 187 23.74 -3.07 9.86
C ARG A 187 23.52 -4.53 10.22
N GLU A 188 23.28 -4.81 11.50
CA GLU A 188 23.00 -6.17 11.97
C GLU A 188 21.73 -6.74 11.36
N PHE A 189 20.69 -5.92 11.22
CA PHE A 189 19.42 -6.33 10.62
C PHE A 189 19.61 -6.77 9.17
N PHE A 190 20.27 -5.96 8.34
CA PHE A 190 20.52 -6.31 6.94
C PHE A 190 21.50 -7.47 6.79
N ALA A 191 22.50 -7.58 7.65
CA ALA A 191 23.41 -8.71 7.64
C ALA A 191 22.69 -10.04 7.91
N LYS A 192 21.67 -10.04 8.79
CA LYS A 192 20.85 -11.23 9.05
C LYS A 192 19.98 -11.58 7.84
N ILE A 193 19.33 -10.59 7.21
CA ILE A 193 18.51 -10.82 6.01
C ILE A 193 19.34 -11.40 4.86
N ASN A 194 20.51 -10.82 4.59
CA ASN A 194 21.39 -11.28 3.51
C ASN A 194 21.85 -12.73 3.73
N ARG A 195 22.15 -13.14 4.95
CA ARG A 195 22.48 -14.54 5.28
C ARG A 195 21.32 -15.52 5.09
N MET A 196 20.08 -15.06 5.24
CA MET A 196 18.90 -15.91 5.00
C MET A 196 18.63 -16.09 3.50
N VAL A 197 19.04 -15.14 2.66
CA VAL A 197 18.85 -15.19 1.20
C VAL A 197 19.96 -15.97 0.49
N GLU A 198 21.16 -16.02 1.06
CA GLU A 198 22.29 -16.84 0.59
C GLU A 198 22.60 -17.92 1.66
N PRO A 199 21.93 -19.08 1.65
CA PRO A 199 22.38 -20.19 2.48
C PRO A 199 23.76 -20.62 1.97
N GLU A 200 24.78 -20.54 2.86
CA GLU A 200 26.10 -21.15 2.62
C GLU A 200 25.93 -22.67 2.52
N TYR A 201 25.62 -23.17 1.33
CA TYR A 201 25.94 -24.56 1.01
C TYR A 201 27.39 -24.62 0.57
N SER A 202 28.31 -24.58 1.52
CA SER A 202 29.67 -25.12 1.34
C SER A 202 29.53 -26.64 1.35
N ILE A 203 29.70 -27.27 0.19
CA ILE A 203 29.97 -28.71 0.05
C ILE A 203 31.44 -28.97 0.38
#